data_6613cc713f103e113224bb8dfcdde05f
#
_entry.id   6613cc713f103e113224bb8dfcdde05f
#
_cell.length_a   1.000
_cell.length_b   1.000
_cell.length_c   1.000
_cell.angle_alpha   90.00
_cell.angle_beta   90.00
_cell.angle_gamma   90.00
#
_symmetry.space_group_name_H-M   'P 1'
#
loop_
_entity.id
_entity.type
_entity.pdbx_description
1 polymer ?
#
loop_
_entity_poly.entity_id
_entity_poly.type
_entity_poly.pdbx_seq_one_letter_code
_entity_poly.pdbx_strand_id
1 'polypeptide(L)'
;MALEKYLPGVTQKIDWTEASTPKTFEHYTQHMHGASFGTKFEGLKVSMGLPNEIHGLYHAGSVGIIMSGWLGAVNYGVIVANDVDKLLTMQPV
;
A
#
# COMPACT_ATOMS: atom_id res chain seq x y z
N MET A 1 -19.94 23.80 -7.84
CA MET A 1 -19.22 22.51 -7.79
C MET A 1 -18.86 22.08 -9.20
N ALA A 2 -17.62 21.63 -9.40
CA ALA A 2 -17.17 21.25 -10.75
C ALA A 2 -17.97 20.07 -11.33
N LEU A 3 -18.43 19.17 -10.48
CA LEU A 3 -19.22 17.99 -10.90
C LEU A 3 -20.58 18.39 -11.50
N GLU A 4 -21.15 19.49 -11.05
CA GLU A 4 -22.45 19.98 -11.55
C GLU A 4 -22.40 20.25 -13.06
N LYS A 5 -21.23 20.61 -13.58
CA LYS A 5 -21.01 20.85 -15.00
C LYS A 5 -21.27 19.61 -15.84
N TYR A 6 -20.94 18.44 -15.32
CA TYR A 6 -21.06 17.15 -16.03
C TYR A 6 -22.32 16.39 -15.65
N LEU A 7 -22.80 16.59 -14.43
CA LEU A 7 -23.99 15.92 -13.90
C LEU A 7 -24.93 16.97 -13.32
N PRO A 8 -25.73 17.65 -14.18
CA PRO A 8 -26.67 18.69 -13.71
C PRO A 8 -27.62 18.16 -12.64
N GLY A 9 -27.80 18.95 -11.59
CA GLY A 9 -28.67 18.59 -10.47
C GLY A 9 -28.06 17.69 -9.41
N VAL A 10 -26.78 17.28 -9.59
CA VAL A 10 -26.14 16.37 -8.63
C VAL A 10 -25.97 17.00 -7.26
N THR A 11 -25.74 18.31 -7.20
CA THR A 11 -25.53 19.01 -5.93
C THR A 11 -26.72 18.85 -4.98
N GLN A 12 -27.94 18.85 -5.52
CA GLN A 12 -29.16 18.69 -4.73
C GLN A 12 -29.34 17.25 -4.23
N LYS A 13 -28.65 16.30 -4.80
CA LYS A 13 -28.76 14.88 -4.47
C LYS A 13 -27.64 14.36 -3.55
N ILE A 14 -26.74 15.25 -3.15
CA ILE A 14 -25.63 14.87 -2.29
C ILE A 14 -26.12 14.82 -0.84
N ASP A 15 -26.01 13.67 -0.20
CA ASP A 15 -26.34 13.48 1.21
C ASP A 15 -25.13 13.71 2.11
N TRP A 16 -23.95 13.40 1.62
CA TRP A 16 -22.70 13.58 2.35
C TRP A 16 -21.58 13.95 1.42
N THR A 17 -20.68 14.83 1.88
CA THR A 17 -19.45 15.19 1.17
C THR A 17 -18.31 15.24 2.17
N GLU A 18 -17.19 14.64 1.81
CA GLU A 18 -15.98 14.68 2.60
C GLU A 18 -14.79 14.79 1.67
N ALA A 19 -13.74 15.45 2.12
CA ALA A 19 -12.51 15.58 1.36
C ALA A 19 -11.33 15.11 2.21
N SER A 20 -10.38 14.43 1.59
CA SER A 20 -9.13 14.06 2.22
C SER A 20 -7.98 14.83 1.59
N THR A 21 -7.05 15.23 2.42
CA THR A 21 -5.86 15.96 2.02
C THR A 21 -4.64 15.10 2.32
N PRO A 22 -3.42 15.51 1.89
CA PRO A 22 -2.21 14.79 2.30
C PRO A 22 -2.07 14.64 3.82
N LYS A 23 -2.55 15.62 4.60
CA LYS A 23 -2.53 15.50 6.06
C LYS A 23 -3.45 14.39 6.55
N THR A 24 -4.59 14.19 5.91
CA THR A 24 -5.50 13.09 6.22
C THR A 24 -4.83 11.75 5.99
N PHE A 25 -4.17 11.60 4.85
CA PHE A 25 -3.43 10.38 4.52
C PHE A 25 -2.30 10.11 5.52
N GLU A 26 -1.53 11.15 5.86
CA GLU A 26 -0.46 11.02 6.84
C GLU A 26 -1.00 10.58 8.20
N HIS A 27 -2.12 11.16 8.63
CA HIS A 27 -2.73 10.83 9.91
C HIS A 27 -3.13 9.35 10.01
N TYR A 28 -3.76 8.81 8.98
CA TYR A 28 -4.27 7.44 9.02
C TYR A 28 -3.26 6.38 8.58
N THR A 29 -2.34 6.70 7.68
CA THR A 29 -1.42 5.72 7.11
C THR A 29 0.01 5.86 7.58
N GLN A 30 0.35 6.99 8.18
CA GLN A 30 1.72 7.33 8.57
C GLN A 30 2.68 7.41 7.37
N HIS A 31 2.15 7.49 6.15
CA HIS A 31 2.97 7.65 4.96
C HIS A 31 3.63 9.02 4.94
N MET A 32 4.90 9.06 4.58
CA MET A 32 5.68 10.28 4.51
C MET A 32 5.03 11.28 3.55
N HIS A 33 4.87 12.53 4.00
CA HIS A 33 4.25 13.62 3.25
C HIS A 33 2.80 13.33 2.81
N GLY A 34 2.12 12.38 3.46
CA GLY A 34 0.74 12.05 3.14
C GLY A 34 0.57 11.38 1.79
N ALA A 35 1.56 10.59 1.38
CA ALA A 35 1.46 9.85 0.11
C ALA A 35 0.25 8.92 0.12
N SER A 36 -0.54 8.96 -0.95
CA SER A 36 -1.74 8.11 -1.07
C SER A 36 -1.40 6.70 -1.51
N PHE A 37 -0.27 6.50 -2.15
CA PHE A 37 0.22 5.18 -2.54
C PHE A 37 1.45 4.81 -1.70
N GLY A 38 1.74 3.51 -1.66
CA GLY A 38 2.88 3.01 -0.93
C GLY A 38 4.21 3.25 -1.64
N THR A 39 5.18 2.41 -1.35
CA THR A 39 6.54 2.51 -1.90
C THR A 39 6.51 2.50 -3.42
N LYS A 40 7.38 3.31 -4.04
CA LYS A 40 7.53 3.30 -5.49
C LYS A 40 7.96 1.92 -5.98
N PHE A 41 7.64 1.63 -7.24
CA PHE A 41 7.99 0.37 -7.86
C PHE A 41 9.48 0.05 -7.77
N GLU A 42 10.34 1.07 -7.88
CA GLU A 42 11.78 0.89 -7.75
C GLU A 42 12.20 0.39 -6.36
N GLY A 43 11.40 0.66 -5.35
CA GLY A 43 11.66 0.17 -3.99
C GLY A 43 11.46 -1.33 -3.82
N LEU A 44 10.85 -2.00 -4.80
CA LEU A 44 10.60 -3.42 -4.74
C LEU A 44 11.89 -4.23 -4.57
N LYS A 45 12.93 -3.90 -5.32
CA LYS A 45 14.22 -4.60 -5.22
C LYS A 45 14.79 -4.51 -3.80
N VAL A 46 14.65 -3.36 -3.17
CA VAL A 46 15.10 -3.15 -1.80
C VAL A 46 14.29 -4.01 -0.85
N SER A 47 12.97 -3.98 -0.99
CA SER A 47 12.07 -4.76 -0.12
C SER A 47 12.32 -6.26 -0.24
N MET A 48 12.43 -6.78 -1.46
CA MET A 48 12.68 -8.21 -1.69
C MET A 48 14.10 -8.63 -1.31
N GLY A 49 15.06 -7.71 -1.32
CA GLY A 49 16.43 -7.98 -0.97
C GLY A 49 16.76 -7.91 0.52
N LEU A 50 15.82 -7.42 1.35
CA LEU A 50 16.07 -7.27 2.78
C LEU A 50 16.50 -8.56 3.49
N PRO A 51 15.88 -9.73 3.21
CA PRO A 51 16.31 -10.97 3.88
C PRO A 51 17.75 -11.37 3.56
N ASN A 52 18.30 -10.93 2.42
CA ASN A 52 19.67 -11.19 2.04
C ASN A 52 20.65 -10.24 2.74
N GLU A 53 20.20 -9.04 3.06
CA GLU A 53 21.01 -8.05 3.76
C GLU A 53 20.98 -8.28 5.27
N ILE A 54 19.82 -8.56 5.81
CA ILE A 54 19.62 -8.79 7.24
C ILE A 54 18.81 -10.06 7.41
N HIS A 55 19.44 -11.11 7.89
CA HIS A 55 18.78 -12.40 8.08
C HIS A 55 17.54 -12.28 8.95
N GLY A 56 16.43 -12.80 8.47
CA GLY A 56 15.16 -12.80 9.19
C GLY A 56 14.34 -11.53 9.07
N LEU A 57 14.85 -10.51 8.33
CA LEU A 57 14.10 -9.27 8.14
C LEU A 57 13.35 -9.32 6.82
N TYR A 58 12.04 -9.15 6.91
CA TYR A 58 11.13 -9.13 5.76
C TYR A 58 10.30 -7.86 5.77
N HIS A 59 9.91 -7.41 4.61
CA HIS A 59 9.03 -6.26 4.44
C HIS A 59 7.81 -6.66 3.62
N ALA A 60 6.64 -6.23 4.07
CA ALA A 60 5.38 -6.42 3.35
C ALA A 60 4.59 -5.12 3.39
N GLY A 61 3.58 -5.01 2.56
CA GLY A 61 2.70 -3.85 2.51
C GLY A 61 2.53 -3.32 1.10
N SER A 62 2.24 -2.03 1.00
CA SER A 62 1.95 -1.37 -0.27
C SER A 62 3.22 -1.11 -1.06
N VAL A 63 3.77 -2.14 -1.67
CA VAL A 63 4.88 -2.01 -2.61
C VAL A 63 4.30 -2.18 -4.01
N GLY A 64 4.62 -1.27 -4.91
CA GLY A 64 4.01 -1.25 -6.24
C GLY A 64 4.51 -2.31 -7.19
N ILE A 65 4.52 -3.57 -6.77
CA ILE A 65 5.07 -4.66 -7.56
C ILE A 65 4.11 -5.14 -8.65
N ILE A 66 2.86 -5.36 -8.28
CA ILE A 66 1.87 -5.94 -9.19
C ILE A 66 0.81 -4.90 -9.48
N MET A 67 0.25 -4.34 -8.46
CA MET A 67 -0.67 -3.21 -8.51
C MET A 67 -0.63 -2.50 -7.17
N SER A 68 -0.77 -1.18 -7.20
CA SER A 68 -1.00 -0.42 -5.97
C SER A 68 -2.42 -0.72 -5.45
N GLY A 69 -2.66 -0.43 -4.20
CA GLY A 69 -3.94 -0.65 -3.57
C GLY A 69 -4.04 -2.01 -2.90
N TRP A 70 -5.27 -2.45 -2.66
CA TRP A 70 -5.55 -3.66 -1.91
C TRP A 70 -4.97 -4.91 -2.53
N LEU A 71 -5.24 -5.10 -3.82
CA LEU A 71 -4.84 -6.32 -4.52
C LEU A 71 -3.32 -6.48 -4.50
N GLY A 72 -2.60 -5.40 -4.80
CA GLY A 72 -1.14 -5.43 -4.79
C GLY A 72 -0.58 -5.72 -3.41
N ALA A 73 -1.11 -5.05 -2.38
CA ALA A 73 -0.64 -5.22 -1.00
C ALA A 73 -0.91 -6.64 -0.49
N VAL A 74 -2.11 -7.18 -0.74
CA VAL A 74 -2.47 -8.53 -0.32
C VAL A 74 -1.60 -9.57 -1.03
N ASN A 75 -1.43 -9.44 -2.34
CA ASN A 75 -0.60 -10.37 -3.11
C ASN A 75 0.85 -10.35 -2.67
N TYR A 76 1.39 -9.18 -2.41
CA TYR A 76 2.76 -9.08 -1.92
C TYR A 76 2.89 -9.70 -0.53
N GLY A 77 1.89 -9.52 0.32
CA GLY A 77 1.86 -10.15 1.64
C GLY A 77 1.91 -11.68 1.54
N VAL A 78 1.18 -12.27 0.59
CA VAL A 78 1.22 -13.72 0.36
C VAL A 78 2.62 -14.16 -0.08
N ILE A 79 3.24 -13.43 -0.99
CA ILE A 79 4.61 -13.74 -1.45
C ILE A 79 5.59 -13.73 -0.28
N VAL A 80 5.56 -12.68 0.53
CA VAL A 80 6.44 -12.55 1.69
C VAL A 80 6.15 -13.63 2.73
N ALA A 81 4.88 -13.94 2.98
CA ALA A 81 4.50 -14.99 3.91
C ALA A 81 5.04 -16.35 3.49
N ASN A 82 5.00 -16.66 2.19
CA ASN A 82 5.57 -17.89 1.66
C ASN A 82 7.09 -17.95 1.86
N ASP A 83 7.77 -16.83 1.69
CA ASP A 83 9.22 -16.78 1.92
C ASP A 83 9.55 -16.96 3.41
N VAL A 84 8.78 -16.37 4.30
CA VAL A 84 8.93 -16.56 5.74
C VAL A 84 8.67 -18.02 6.13
N ASP A 85 7.65 -18.63 5.56
CA ASP A 85 7.34 -20.03 5.82
C ASP A 85 8.47 -20.94 5.40
N LYS A 86 9.07 -20.69 4.24
CA LYS A 86 10.26 -21.44 3.80
C LYS A 86 11.42 -21.31 4.78
N LEU A 87 11.68 -20.08 5.25
CA LEU A 87 12.73 -19.84 6.22
C LEU A 87 12.50 -20.65 7.50
N LEU A 88 11.29 -20.59 8.03
CA LEU A 88 10.94 -21.27 9.28
C LEU A 88 10.99 -22.80 9.12
N THR A 89 10.57 -23.31 7.98
CA THR A 89 10.57 -24.76 7.70
C THR A 89 11.98 -25.30 7.52
N MET A 90 12.89 -24.50 6.97
CA MET A 90 14.27 -24.92 6.69
C MET A 90 15.21 -24.75 7.88
N GLN A 91 14.80 -24.02 8.91
CA GLN A 91 15.64 -23.87 10.10
C GLN A 91 15.57 -25.11 10.98
N PRO A 92 16.72 -25.71 11.34
CA PRO A 92 16.74 -26.77 12.34
C PRO A 92 16.31 -26.19 13.69
N VAL A 93 15.42 -26.86 14.32
CA VAL A 93 14.92 -26.46 15.66
C VAL A 93 15.96 -26.83 16.72
#